data_a9f9a4b2fdb5a1c6ac6550201a8ad7e6
#
_entry.id   a9f9a4b2fdb5a1c6ac6550201a8ad7e6
#
_cell.length_a   1.000
_cell.length_b   1.000
_cell.length_c   1.000
_cell.angle_alpha   90.00
_cell.angle_beta   90.00
_cell.angle_gamma   90.00
#
_symmetry.space_group_name_H-M   'P 1'
#
loop_
_entity.id
_entity.type
_entity.pdbx_description
1 polymer ?
#
loop_
_entity_poly.entity_id
_entity_poly.type
_entity_poly.pdbx_seq_one_letter_code
_entity_poly.pdbx_strand_id
1 'polypeptide(L)'
;MRRVIIIGSGQIGSRHLQALKAVPLPLSITVIDASPESLKTAQERYESMPVGKFEHKMDYITEILKNSEPIDLAIIATCSDARARVTTELLESAKVKYLILEKILFNKRSDYEAIGKLLVKTKTKTWVNIPLRVMPTYTKAREYFKDQRISYIVTGSKIGLATNAIHYFDHVAFITGSTDYEINTSGLDPHPIKAKRKGFLEFTGTLTARFKNGSNVSLTSYPNGNSPIITEISSSNAKYIGRESEGKAWLAKADSNWQWQEIEATIPPQSKITTLLTESILNKGTCNLVEYKESKKIHLQMLEPLRSFLNKNSKKKYSSYPFT
;
A
#
# COMPACT_ATOMS: atom_id res chain seq x y z
N MET A 1 -5.32 -27.00 -8.83
CA MET A 1 -4.71 -25.71 -9.23
C MET A 1 -5.37 -24.62 -8.41
N ARG A 2 -4.62 -23.67 -7.84
CA ARG A 2 -5.20 -22.55 -7.06
C ARG A 2 -5.72 -21.47 -8.01
N ARG A 3 -6.92 -20.93 -7.75
CA ARG A 3 -7.51 -19.87 -8.58
C ARG A 3 -7.15 -18.51 -8.02
N VAL A 4 -6.49 -17.70 -8.85
CA VAL A 4 -6.08 -16.34 -8.53
C VAL A 4 -6.69 -15.38 -9.53
N ILE A 5 -7.26 -14.25 -9.05
CA ILE A 5 -7.82 -13.21 -9.91
C ILE A 5 -7.10 -11.88 -9.64
N ILE A 6 -6.76 -11.16 -10.71
CA ILE A 6 -6.30 -9.77 -10.65
C ILE A 6 -7.33 -8.90 -11.35
N ILE A 7 -7.83 -7.86 -10.67
CA ILE A 7 -8.76 -6.89 -11.26
C ILE A 7 -8.08 -5.51 -11.29
N GLY A 8 -7.97 -4.98 -12.50
CA GLY A 8 -7.18 -3.80 -12.81
C GLY A 8 -5.77 -4.16 -13.23
N SER A 9 -5.49 -4.17 -14.54
CA SER A 9 -4.22 -4.56 -15.15
C SER A 9 -3.31 -3.38 -15.51
N GLY A 10 -3.60 -2.19 -14.97
CA GLY A 10 -2.75 -1.01 -15.12
C GLY A 10 -1.35 -1.21 -14.56
N GLN A 11 -0.62 -0.11 -14.32
CA GLN A 11 0.79 -0.19 -13.94
C GLN A 11 1.05 -1.07 -12.70
N ILE A 12 0.25 -0.96 -11.63
CA ILE A 12 0.48 -1.74 -10.41
C ILE A 12 -0.09 -3.16 -10.55
N GLY A 13 -1.25 -3.33 -11.19
CA GLY A 13 -1.83 -4.66 -11.43
C GLY A 13 -0.95 -5.54 -12.31
N SER A 14 -0.32 -4.98 -13.35
CA SER A 14 0.65 -5.72 -14.16
C SER A 14 1.92 -6.11 -13.38
N ARG A 15 2.32 -5.33 -12.35
CA ARG A 15 3.42 -5.74 -11.44
C ARG A 15 3.03 -6.89 -10.52
N HIS A 16 1.79 -6.90 -10.03
CA HIS A 16 1.25 -8.06 -9.33
C HIS A 16 1.23 -9.29 -10.23
N LEU A 17 0.77 -9.14 -11.46
CA LEU A 17 0.74 -10.22 -12.43
C LEU A 17 2.13 -10.79 -12.73
N GLN A 18 3.12 -9.93 -12.97
CA GLN A 18 4.52 -10.36 -13.16
C GLN A 18 5.03 -11.19 -11.98
N ALA A 19 4.68 -10.80 -10.76
CA ALA A 19 5.08 -11.54 -9.55
C ALA A 19 4.48 -12.93 -9.48
N LEU A 20 3.26 -13.13 -9.97
CA LEU A 20 2.60 -14.44 -9.94
C LEU A 20 3.34 -15.48 -10.78
N LYS A 21 4.08 -15.07 -11.82
CA LYS A 21 4.86 -15.99 -12.65
C LYS A 21 5.93 -16.79 -11.88
N ALA A 22 6.46 -16.19 -10.82
CA ALA A 22 7.48 -16.80 -9.97
C ALA A 22 6.91 -17.57 -8.76
N VAL A 23 5.58 -17.63 -8.58
CA VAL A 23 4.96 -18.34 -7.47
C VAL A 23 5.18 -19.85 -7.61
N PRO A 24 5.76 -20.55 -6.59
CA PRO A 24 6.10 -21.96 -6.68
C PRO A 24 4.90 -22.88 -6.40
N LEU A 25 3.73 -22.54 -6.97
CA LEU A 25 2.47 -23.30 -6.89
C LEU A 25 1.78 -23.27 -8.26
N PRO A 26 1.11 -24.35 -8.68
CA PRO A 26 0.33 -24.33 -9.91
C PRO A 26 -0.91 -23.45 -9.78
N LEU A 27 -0.98 -22.36 -10.57
CA LEU A 27 -2.05 -21.37 -10.54
C LEU A 27 -2.88 -21.39 -11.82
N SER A 28 -4.18 -21.11 -11.67
CA SER A 28 -5.07 -20.63 -12.73
C SER A 28 -5.30 -19.14 -12.46
N ILE A 29 -4.81 -18.27 -13.34
CA ILE A 29 -4.81 -16.82 -13.15
C ILE A 29 -5.75 -16.19 -14.17
N THR A 30 -6.75 -15.45 -13.67
CA THR A 30 -7.63 -14.64 -14.52
C THR A 30 -7.31 -13.17 -14.29
N VAL A 31 -7.00 -12.44 -15.36
CA VAL A 31 -6.75 -11.00 -15.34
C VAL A 31 -7.96 -10.28 -15.91
N ILE A 32 -8.49 -9.32 -15.17
CA ILE A 32 -9.72 -8.59 -15.53
C ILE A 32 -9.41 -7.10 -15.60
N ASP A 33 -9.70 -6.49 -16.78
CA ASP A 33 -9.64 -5.04 -16.95
C ASP A 33 -10.60 -4.61 -18.07
N ALA A 34 -11.35 -3.55 -17.86
CA ALA A 34 -12.26 -3.02 -18.86
C ALA A 34 -11.56 -2.52 -20.15
N SER A 35 -10.24 -2.29 -20.11
CA SER A 35 -9.43 -1.87 -21.26
C SER A 35 -8.71 -3.09 -21.88
N PRO A 36 -9.06 -3.51 -23.11
CA PRO A 36 -8.32 -4.55 -23.83
C PRO A 36 -6.84 -4.21 -24.04
N GLU A 37 -6.52 -2.93 -24.23
CA GLU A 37 -5.14 -2.45 -24.35
C GLU A 37 -4.34 -2.65 -23.06
N SER A 38 -4.95 -2.39 -21.90
CA SER A 38 -4.33 -2.66 -20.59
C SER A 38 -4.09 -4.16 -20.40
N LEU A 39 -5.02 -5.02 -20.81
CA LEU A 39 -4.87 -6.47 -20.75
C LEU A 39 -3.72 -6.93 -21.65
N LYS A 40 -3.64 -6.45 -22.89
CA LYS A 40 -2.54 -6.77 -23.82
C LYS A 40 -1.18 -6.37 -23.24
N THR A 41 -1.07 -5.14 -22.73
CA THR A 41 0.17 -4.66 -22.09
C THR A 41 0.55 -5.50 -20.88
N ALA A 42 -0.42 -5.90 -20.05
CA ALA A 42 -0.17 -6.75 -18.89
C ALA A 42 0.29 -8.17 -19.30
N GLN A 43 -0.29 -8.71 -20.37
CA GLN A 43 0.11 -9.99 -20.95
C GLN A 43 1.56 -9.93 -21.45
N GLU A 44 1.91 -8.94 -22.28
CA GLU A 44 3.29 -8.76 -22.77
C GLU A 44 4.30 -8.66 -21.63
N ARG A 45 3.97 -7.91 -20.57
CA ARG A 45 4.81 -7.79 -19.38
C ARG A 45 4.95 -9.11 -18.60
N TYR A 46 3.90 -9.90 -18.54
CA TYR A 46 3.93 -11.20 -17.90
C TYR A 46 4.78 -12.19 -18.70
N GLU A 47 4.60 -12.23 -20.02
CA GLU A 47 5.34 -13.10 -20.92
C GLU A 47 6.84 -12.79 -20.92
N SER A 48 7.23 -11.52 -20.79
CA SER A 48 8.62 -11.08 -20.69
C SER A 48 9.35 -11.52 -19.41
N MET A 49 8.62 -11.99 -18.39
CA MET A 49 9.24 -12.49 -17.17
C MET A 49 9.80 -13.91 -17.38
N PRO A 50 10.92 -14.26 -16.70
CA PRO A 50 11.44 -15.62 -16.71
C PRO A 50 10.39 -16.65 -16.31
N VAL A 51 10.45 -17.82 -16.91
CA VAL A 51 9.58 -18.95 -16.55
C VAL A 51 9.87 -19.37 -15.12
N GLY A 52 8.82 -19.47 -14.30
CA GLY A 52 8.90 -19.96 -12.92
C GLY A 52 8.96 -21.49 -12.83
N LYS A 53 8.79 -22.03 -11.62
CA LYS A 53 8.76 -23.48 -11.38
C LYS A 53 7.57 -24.18 -12.06
N PHE A 54 6.47 -23.45 -12.27
CA PHE A 54 5.25 -23.98 -12.88
C PHE A 54 4.82 -23.05 -14.03
N GLU A 55 4.29 -23.65 -15.07
CA GLU A 55 3.50 -22.94 -16.07
C GLU A 55 2.08 -22.74 -15.52
N HIS A 56 1.58 -21.50 -15.57
CA HIS A 56 0.26 -21.17 -15.05
C HIS A 56 -0.76 -21.11 -16.19
N LYS A 57 -1.99 -21.55 -15.89
CA LYS A 57 -3.11 -21.31 -16.81
C LYS A 57 -3.49 -19.82 -16.75
N MET A 58 -3.60 -19.18 -17.91
CA MET A 58 -3.86 -17.74 -18.04
C MET A 58 -5.16 -17.48 -18.79
N ASP A 59 -5.99 -16.58 -18.24
CA ASP A 59 -7.18 -16.07 -18.91
C ASP A 59 -7.20 -14.51 -18.79
N TYR A 60 -7.55 -13.82 -19.87
CA TYR A 60 -7.65 -12.37 -19.93
C TYR A 60 -9.06 -11.98 -20.39
N ILE A 61 -9.82 -11.29 -19.54
CA ILE A 61 -11.22 -10.95 -19.79
C ILE A 61 -11.53 -9.50 -19.40
N THR A 62 -12.58 -8.95 -20.02
CA THR A 62 -12.95 -7.54 -19.81
C THR A 62 -13.98 -7.32 -18.70
N GLU A 63 -14.64 -8.38 -18.23
CA GLU A 63 -15.74 -8.29 -17.26
C GLU A 63 -15.62 -9.35 -16.17
N ILE A 64 -16.16 -9.05 -14.99
CA ILE A 64 -16.26 -10.01 -13.90
C ILE A 64 -17.35 -11.02 -14.23
N LEU A 65 -16.98 -12.30 -14.25
CA LEU A 65 -17.92 -13.39 -14.54
C LEU A 65 -18.89 -13.59 -13.36
N LYS A 66 -20.19 -13.58 -13.62
CA LYS A 66 -21.21 -13.91 -12.64
C LYS A 66 -21.18 -15.41 -12.31
N ASN A 67 -21.51 -15.76 -11.07
CA ASN A 67 -21.54 -17.14 -10.58
C ASN A 67 -20.27 -17.93 -10.88
N SER A 68 -19.12 -17.28 -10.74
CA SER A 68 -17.84 -17.93 -10.94
C SER A 68 -17.54 -18.93 -9.81
N GLU A 69 -16.73 -19.95 -10.13
CA GLU A 69 -16.24 -20.87 -9.12
C GLU A 69 -15.49 -20.15 -7.99
N PRO A 70 -15.34 -20.80 -6.81
CA PRO A 70 -14.62 -20.21 -5.68
C PRO A 70 -13.20 -19.76 -6.04
N ILE A 71 -12.81 -18.61 -5.52
CA ILE A 71 -11.53 -17.94 -5.75
C ILE A 71 -10.67 -18.07 -4.49
N ASP A 72 -9.45 -18.62 -4.64
CA ASP A 72 -8.52 -18.73 -3.52
C ASP A 72 -7.95 -17.38 -3.13
N LEU A 73 -7.52 -16.56 -4.11
CA LEU A 73 -6.98 -15.21 -3.88
C LEU A 73 -7.44 -14.25 -4.97
N ALA A 74 -7.94 -13.09 -4.57
CA ALA A 74 -8.15 -11.96 -5.46
C ALA A 74 -7.23 -10.78 -5.09
N ILE A 75 -6.76 -10.05 -6.10
CA ILE A 75 -5.99 -8.81 -5.96
C ILE A 75 -6.73 -7.71 -6.74
N ILE A 76 -7.19 -6.66 -6.07
CA ILE A 76 -7.87 -5.54 -6.72
C ILE A 76 -6.95 -4.32 -6.78
N ALA A 77 -6.47 -4.03 -7.98
CA ALA A 77 -5.49 -2.98 -8.28
C ALA A 77 -6.06 -1.81 -9.10
N THR A 78 -7.39 -1.65 -9.11
CA THR A 78 -8.07 -0.49 -9.73
C THR A 78 -7.81 0.81 -8.95
N CYS A 79 -8.20 1.95 -9.50
CA CYS A 79 -8.17 3.23 -8.81
C CYS A 79 -9.13 3.27 -7.61
N SER A 80 -8.87 4.17 -6.66
CA SER A 80 -9.66 4.31 -5.43
C SER A 80 -11.14 4.65 -5.67
N ASP A 81 -11.46 5.33 -6.77
CA ASP A 81 -12.82 5.71 -7.16
C ASP A 81 -13.64 4.56 -7.76
N ALA A 82 -13.00 3.58 -8.38
CA ALA A 82 -13.65 2.39 -8.94
C ALA A 82 -13.63 1.19 -7.99
N ARG A 83 -12.67 1.15 -7.05
CA ARG A 83 -12.36 -0.05 -6.28
C ARG A 83 -13.51 -0.56 -5.43
N ALA A 84 -14.29 0.33 -4.79
CA ALA A 84 -15.42 -0.11 -3.97
C ALA A 84 -16.46 -0.86 -4.79
N ARG A 85 -16.86 -0.30 -5.96
CA ARG A 85 -17.79 -0.94 -6.88
C ARG A 85 -17.28 -2.30 -7.36
N VAL A 86 -16.05 -2.36 -7.82
CA VAL A 86 -15.41 -3.59 -8.30
C VAL A 86 -15.31 -4.65 -7.18
N THR A 87 -14.99 -4.24 -5.95
CA THR A 87 -14.92 -5.15 -4.80
C THR A 87 -16.30 -5.72 -4.49
N THR A 88 -17.34 -4.89 -4.51
CA THR A 88 -18.72 -5.34 -4.29
C THR A 88 -19.15 -6.35 -5.36
N GLU A 89 -18.95 -5.99 -6.63
CA GLU A 89 -19.31 -6.86 -7.76
C GLU A 89 -18.62 -8.23 -7.68
N LEU A 90 -17.33 -8.26 -7.37
CA LEU A 90 -16.59 -9.52 -7.20
C LEU A 90 -17.16 -10.38 -6.05
N LEU A 91 -17.37 -9.77 -4.87
CA LEU A 91 -17.83 -10.49 -3.69
C LEU A 91 -19.29 -10.95 -3.76
N GLU A 92 -20.10 -10.33 -4.63
CA GLU A 92 -21.46 -10.75 -4.96
C GLU A 92 -21.49 -11.82 -6.05
N SER A 93 -20.46 -11.87 -6.91
CA SER A 93 -20.39 -12.80 -8.03
C SER A 93 -19.71 -14.12 -7.71
N ALA A 94 -18.84 -14.15 -6.67
CA ALA A 94 -18.07 -15.34 -6.34
C ALA A 94 -17.73 -15.43 -4.85
N LYS A 95 -17.51 -16.66 -4.36
CA LYS A 95 -16.93 -16.89 -3.04
C LYS A 95 -15.41 -16.64 -3.10
N VAL A 96 -14.95 -15.55 -2.49
CA VAL A 96 -13.53 -15.19 -2.40
C VAL A 96 -13.00 -15.53 -1.02
N LYS A 97 -11.97 -16.39 -0.96
CA LYS A 97 -11.37 -16.81 0.31
C LYS A 97 -10.43 -15.73 0.87
N TYR A 98 -9.53 -15.23 0.04
CA TYR A 98 -8.52 -14.23 0.39
C TYR A 98 -8.56 -13.06 -0.59
N LEU A 99 -8.37 -11.84 -0.07
CA LEU A 99 -8.40 -10.63 -0.86
C LEU A 99 -7.25 -9.69 -0.48
N ILE A 100 -6.55 -9.15 -1.48
CA ILE A 100 -5.62 -8.03 -1.34
C ILE A 100 -6.23 -6.83 -2.06
N LEU A 101 -6.36 -5.72 -1.36
CA LEU A 101 -6.78 -4.43 -1.91
C LEU A 101 -5.58 -3.48 -2.01
N GLU A 102 -5.46 -2.77 -3.13
CA GLU A 102 -4.49 -1.68 -3.25
C GLU A 102 -4.88 -0.46 -2.40
N LYS A 103 -3.87 0.30 -1.99
CA LYS A 103 -4.03 1.62 -1.37
C LYS A 103 -4.15 2.69 -2.48
N ILE A 104 -4.65 3.86 -2.26
CA ILE A 104 -5.60 4.29 -1.24
C ILE A 104 -6.87 3.45 -1.40
N LEU A 105 -7.44 2.96 -0.32
CA LEU A 105 -8.53 1.99 -0.41
C LEU A 105 -9.71 2.49 -1.23
N PHE A 106 -10.39 3.55 -0.78
CA PHE A 106 -11.57 4.09 -1.44
C PHE A 106 -11.60 5.62 -1.38
N ASN A 107 -12.34 6.21 -2.30
CA ASN A 107 -12.47 7.67 -2.38
C ASN A 107 -13.66 8.24 -1.58
N LYS A 108 -14.46 7.41 -0.89
CA LYS A 108 -15.59 7.86 -0.05
C LYS A 108 -15.58 7.14 1.29
N ARG A 109 -15.89 7.88 2.37
CA ARG A 109 -16.01 7.30 3.71
C ARG A 109 -17.06 6.19 3.78
N SER A 110 -18.20 6.37 3.11
CA SER A 110 -19.26 5.36 3.04
C SER A 110 -18.80 4.01 2.53
N ASP A 111 -17.86 4.00 1.57
CA ASP A 111 -17.36 2.78 0.95
C ASP A 111 -16.52 1.96 1.93
N TYR A 112 -15.77 2.62 2.83
CA TYR A 112 -15.03 1.94 3.90
C TYR A 112 -15.96 1.16 4.83
N GLU A 113 -17.16 1.71 5.13
CA GLU A 113 -18.13 1.04 5.98
C GLU A 113 -18.84 -0.08 5.22
N ALA A 114 -19.30 0.19 3.99
CA ALA A 114 -20.04 -0.76 3.17
C ALA A 114 -19.18 -2.01 2.85
N ILE A 115 -17.96 -1.81 2.38
CA ILE A 115 -17.04 -2.91 2.09
C ILE A 115 -16.67 -3.67 3.37
N GLY A 116 -16.44 -2.97 4.49
CA GLY A 116 -16.17 -3.63 5.76
C GLY A 116 -17.28 -4.59 6.19
N LYS A 117 -18.56 -4.17 6.07
CA LYS A 117 -19.71 -5.04 6.33
C LYS A 117 -19.80 -6.22 5.37
N LEU A 118 -19.53 -5.98 4.08
CA LEU A 118 -19.55 -7.02 3.05
C LEU A 118 -18.49 -8.09 3.29
N LEU A 119 -17.27 -7.69 3.64
CA LEU A 119 -16.16 -8.62 3.96
C LEU A 119 -16.50 -9.53 5.15
N VAL A 120 -17.15 -8.99 6.18
CA VAL A 120 -17.66 -9.79 7.31
C VAL A 120 -18.74 -10.77 6.85
N LYS A 121 -19.72 -10.31 6.06
CA LYS A 121 -20.81 -11.14 5.52
C LYS A 121 -20.27 -12.30 4.67
N THR A 122 -19.32 -12.02 3.79
CA THR A 122 -18.73 -13.04 2.89
C THR A 122 -17.62 -13.89 3.54
N LYS A 123 -17.22 -13.55 4.77
CA LYS A 123 -16.09 -14.18 5.49
C LYS A 123 -14.78 -14.14 4.68
N THR A 124 -14.58 -13.10 3.89
CA THR A 124 -13.39 -12.91 3.06
C THR A 124 -12.27 -12.29 3.89
N LYS A 125 -11.19 -13.03 4.11
CA LYS A 125 -10.02 -12.50 4.82
C LYS A 125 -9.26 -11.53 3.93
N THR A 126 -9.08 -10.29 4.39
CA THR A 126 -8.65 -9.19 3.52
C THR A 126 -7.50 -8.41 4.12
N TRP A 127 -6.50 -8.16 3.30
CA TRP A 127 -5.35 -7.30 3.57
C TRP A 127 -5.28 -6.13 2.60
N VAL A 128 -4.53 -5.11 2.99
CA VAL A 128 -4.27 -3.94 2.15
C VAL A 128 -2.79 -3.88 1.79
N ASN A 129 -2.49 -3.68 0.52
CA ASN A 129 -1.12 -3.63 0.02
C ASN A 129 -0.40 -2.34 0.44
N ILE A 130 0.05 -2.32 1.70
CA ILE A 130 0.91 -1.29 2.27
C ILE A 130 2.23 -1.99 2.64
N PRO A 131 3.17 -2.13 1.69
CA PRO A 131 4.21 -3.14 1.77
C PRO A 131 5.40 -2.81 2.68
N LEU A 132 5.55 -1.61 3.28
CA LEU A 132 6.72 -1.32 4.10
C LEU A 132 6.92 -2.36 5.21
N ARG A 133 5.84 -2.76 5.89
CA ARG A 133 5.89 -3.76 6.98
C ARG A 133 6.31 -5.18 6.55
N VAL A 134 6.40 -5.46 5.24
CA VAL A 134 6.84 -6.75 4.69
C VAL A 134 8.18 -6.65 3.94
N MET A 135 8.73 -5.46 3.78
CA MET A 135 10.05 -5.26 3.21
C MET A 135 11.13 -5.55 4.25
N PRO A 136 12.17 -6.34 3.95
CA PRO A 136 13.14 -6.82 4.94
C PRO A 136 13.73 -5.72 5.81
N THR A 137 14.18 -4.63 5.22
CA THR A 137 14.76 -3.47 5.92
C THR A 137 13.79 -2.87 6.95
N TYR A 138 12.54 -2.64 6.55
CA TYR A 138 11.53 -2.05 7.40
C TYR A 138 10.94 -3.03 8.42
N THR A 139 10.91 -4.32 8.11
CA THR A 139 10.56 -5.36 9.08
C THR A 139 11.59 -5.41 10.20
N LYS A 140 12.89 -5.32 9.88
CA LYS A 140 13.98 -5.24 10.87
C LYS A 140 13.89 -4.00 11.76
N ALA A 141 13.40 -2.87 11.24
CA ALA A 141 13.22 -1.66 12.05
C ALA A 141 12.33 -1.92 13.28
N ARG A 142 11.34 -2.81 13.17
CA ARG A 142 10.53 -3.22 14.32
C ARG A 142 11.35 -3.85 15.45
N GLU A 143 12.40 -4.60 15.15
CA GLU A 143 13.27 -5.22 16.15
C GLU A 143 14.01 -4.16 16.98
N TYR A 144 14.37 -3.03 16.36
CA TYR A 144 15.10 -1.94 17.00
C TYR A 144 14.21 -0.96 17.77
N PHE A 145 12.95 -0.78 17.30
CA PHE A 145 12.07 0.30 17.78
C PHE A 145 10.76 -0.19 18.40
N LYS A 146 10.55 -1.51 18.49
CA LYS A 146 9.31 -2.10 19.01
C LYS A 146 8.98 -1.54 20.40
N ASP A 147 7.69 -1.20 20.59
CA ASP A 147 7.13 -0.74 21.87
C ASP A 147 7.77 0.56 22.41
N GLN A 148 8.52 1.29 21.59
CA GLN A 148 9.15 2.55 21.95
C GLN A 148 8.38 3.75 21.37
N ARG A 149 8.52 4.90 22.04
CA ARG A 149 8.17 6.18 21.44
C ARG A 149 9.24 6.55 20.42
N ILE A 150 8.83 6.83 19.18
CA ILE A 150 9.75 7.15 18.09
C ILE A 150 9.47 8.54 17.50
N SER A 151 10.52 9.15 16.94
CA SER A 151 10.45 10.20 15.95
C SER A 151 10.69 9.58 14.57
N TYR A 152 9.76 9.81 13.62
CA TYR A 152 9.80 9.26 12.27
C TYR A 152 9.76 10.40 11.28
N ILE A 153 10.82 10.60 10.50
CA ILE A 153 10.97 11.72 9.59
C ILE A 153 11.23 11.18 8.18
N VAL A 154 10.51 11.70 7.20
CA VAL A 154 10.75 11.41 5.78
C VAL A 154 10.82 12.71 5.02
N THR A 155 11.88 12.87 4.24
CA THR A 155 12.07 14.05 3.40
C THR A 155 12.45 13.64 1.98
N GLY A 156 12.03 14.40 0.98
CA GLY A 156 12.40 14.16 -0.41
C GLY A 156 11.50 14.91 -1.38
N SER A 157 11.81 14.82 -2.67
CA SER A 157 10.97 15.37 -3.73
C SER A 157 9.94 14.36 -4.21
N LYS A 158 8.71 14.82 -4.49
CA LYS A 158 7.65 14.00 -5.11
C LYS A 158 7.26 12.75 -4.31
N ILE A 159 7.32 12.83 -2.98
CA ILE A 159 6.91 11.72 -2.09
C ILE A 159 5.45 11.34 -2.32
N GLY A 160 4.57 12.34 -2.51
CA GLY A 160 3.13 12.12 -2.64
C GLY A 160 2.47 11.99 -1.26
N LEU A 161 2.22 13.13 -0.57
CA LEU A 161 1.70 13.14 0.80
C LEU A 161 0.27 12.60 0.91
N ALA A 162 -0.59 12.83 -0.10
CA ALA A 162 -1.93 12.24 -0.11
C ALA A 162 -1.92 10.76 -0.49
N THR A 163 -1.00 10.36 -1.38
CA THR A 163 -0.98 9.01 -1.95
C THR A 163 -0.13 8.04 -1.13
N ASN A 164 1.02 8.49 -0.62
CA ASN A 164 2.02 7.59 -0.01
C ASN A 164 2.22 7.77 1.49
N ALA A 165 1.72 8.84 2.13
CA ALA A 165 1.86 9.00 3.59
C ALA A 165 1.28 7.81 4.37
N ILE A 166 0.28 7.13 3.82
CA ILE A 166 -0.33 5.94 4.41
C ILE A 166 0.70 4.82 4.66
N HIS A 167 1.74 4.70 3.82
CA HIS A 167 2.81 3.71 4.02
C HIS A 167 3.58 3.96 5.31
N TYR A 168 3.88 5.22 5.58
CA TYR A 168 4.65 5.61 6.76
C TYR A 168 3.80 5.56 8.03
N PHE A 169 2.54 5.98 7.99
CA PHE A 169 1.63 5.86 9.13
C PHE A 169 1.37 4.40 9.51
N ASP A 170 1.16 3.54 8.53
CA ASP A 170 1.05 2.09 8.73
C ASP A 170 2.34 1.49 9.30
N HIS A 171 3.50 1.93 8.83
CA HIS A 171 4.79 1.44 9.32
C HIS A 171 5.03 1.86 10.78
N VAL A 172 4.70 3.11 11.16
CA VAL A 172 4.75 3.53 12.57
C VAL A 172 3.80 2.71 13.43
N ALA A 173 2.57 2.46 12.96
CA ALA A 173 1.63 1.59 13.66
C ALA A 173 2.17 0.17 13.83
N PHE A 174 2.80 -0.39 12.80
CA PHE A 174 3.44 -1.70 12.83
C PHE A 174 4.60 -1.78 13.82
N ILE A 175 5.47 -0.76 13.87
CA ILE A 175 6.62 -0.70 14.78
C ILE A 175 6.16 -0.57 16.22
N THR A 176 5.23 0.37 16.48
CA THR A 176 4.91 0.82 17.84
C THR A 176 3.68 0.14 18.45
N GLY A 177 2.90 -0.58 17.63
CA GLY A 177 1.59 -1.11 18.03
C GLY A 177 0.49 -0.06 18.23
N SER A 178 0.78 1.24 18.01
CA SER A 178 -0.19 2.35 18.15
C SER A 178 -0.82 2.69 16.81
N THR A 179 -2.13 2.52 16.66
CA THR A 179 -2.88 2.82 15.42
C THR A 179 -3.64 4.14 15.46
N ASP A 180 -3.74 4.77 16.64
CA ASP A 180 -4.43 6.05 16.81
C ASP A 180 -3.46 7.20 16.67
N TYR A 181 -3.79 8.16 15.80
CA TYR A 181 -3.00 9.35 15.58
C TYR A 181 -3.86 10.54 15.12
N GLU A 182 -3.32 11.73 15.32
CA GLU A 182 -3.89 12.99 14.84
C GLU A 182 -2.92 13.64 13.86
N ILE A 183 -3.48 14.17 12.77
CA ILE A 183 -2.73 14.86 11.72
C ILE A 183 -2.82 16.38 11.90
N ASN A 184 -1.69 17.04 11.71
CA ASN A 184 -1.61 18.47 11.53
C ASN A 184 -1.22 18.79 10.08
N THR A 185 -2.08 19.55 9.40
CA THR A 185 -1.95 19.96 8.00
C THR A 185 -1.42 21.40 7.81
N SER A 186 -1.07 22.09 8.90
CA SER A 186 -0.66 23.52 8.85
C SER A 186 0.61 23.77 8.05
N GLY A 187 1.48 22.75 7.91
CA GLY A 187 2.71 22.83 7.13
C GLY A 187 2.56 22.41 5.67
N LEU A 188 1.36 22.06 5.22
CA LEU A 188 1.11 21.76 3.82
C LEU A 188 1.04 23.03 2.98
N ASP A 189 1.51 22.96 1.74
CA ASP A 189 1.30 24.05 0.78
C ASP A 189 -0.20 24.22 0.50
N PRO A 190 -0.72 25.46 0.45
CA PRO A 190 -2.16 25.69 0.42
C PRO A 190 -2.83 25.23 -0.89
N HIS A 191 -2.07 25.10 -1.96
CA HIS A 191 -2.57 24.71 -3.27
C HIS A 191 -2.16 23.29 -3.63
N PRO A 192 -3.12 22.36 -3.79
CA PRO A 192 -2.82 21.01 -4.23
C PRO A 192 -2.27 21.00 -5.66
N ILE A 193 -1.41 20.05 -5.94
CA ILE A 193 -0.91 19.80 -7.29
C ILE A 193 -1.66 18.62 -7.94
N LYS A 194 -1.55 18.48 -9.27
CA LYS A 194 -2.07 17.31 -9.97
C LYS A 194 -1.24 16.08 -9.59
N ALA A 195 -1.91 15.01 -9.19
CA ALA A 195 -1.25 13.74 -8.99
C ALA A 195 -0.75 13.16 -10.33
N LYS A 196 0.17 12.20 -10.26
CA LYS A 196 0.65 11.48 -11.45
C LYS A 196 -0.49 10.84 -12.25
N ARG A 197 -1.55 10.38 -11.58
CA ARG A 197 -2.75 9.84 -12.21
C ARG A 197 -3.76 10.96 -12.49
N LYS A 198 -4.22 11.05 -13.75
CA LYS A 198 -5.19 12.06 -14.19
C LYS A 198 -6.48 12.01 -13.34
N GLY A 199 -6.96 13.18 -12.94
CA GLY A 199 -8.19 13.33 -12.15
C GLY A 199 -7.98 13.33 -10.63
N PHE A 200 -6.77 13.02 -10.14
CA PHE A 200 -6.45 13.00 -8.72
C PHE A 200 -5.51 14.14 -8.32
N LEU A 201 -5.49 14.43 -7.04
CA LEU A 201 -4.71 15.52 -6.43
C LEU A 201 -3.64 14.98 -5.50
N GLU A 202 -2.63 15.82 -5.27
CA GLU A 202 -1.52 15.54 -4.38
C GLU A 202 -1.14 16.81 -3.60
N PHE A 203 -0.44 16.66 -2.47
CA PHE A 203 0.05 17.75 -1.64
C PHE A 203 1.57 17.76 -1.58
N THR A 204 2.10 18.97 -1.38
CA THR A 204 3.50 19.28 -1.07
C THR A 204 3.58 20.04 0.26
N GLY A 205 4.78 20.36 0.73
CA GLY A 205 5.01 20.91 2.05
C GLY A 205 5.23 19.82 3.11
N THR A 206 4.87 20.06 4.34
CA THR A 206 5.09 19.14 5.47
C THR A 206 3.79 18.71 6.12
N LEU A 207 3.57 17.40 6.16
CA LEU A 207 2.48 16.75 6.88
C LEU A 207 3.04 16.16 8.18
N THR A 208 2.47 16.54 9.34
CA THR A 208 2.89 15.96 10.62
C THR A 208 1.77 15.18 11.26
N ALA A 209 2.13 14.19 12.10
CA ALA A 209 1.18 13.43 12.89
C ALA A 209 1.74 13.10 14.27
N ARG A 210 0.85 13.00 15.27
CA ARG A 210 1.18 12.53 16.61
C ARG A 210 0.35 11.31 16.95
N PHE A 211 1.03 10.22 17.24
CA PHE A 211 0.43 8.96 17.67
C PHE A 211 0.10 8.98 19.16
N LYS A 212 -0.91 8.21 19.57
CA LYS A 212 -1.37 8.13 20.97
C LYS A 212 -0.28 7.70 21.94
N ASN A 213 0.68 6.87 21.51
CA ASN A 213 1.85 6.48 22.32
C ASN A 213 2.91 7.58 22.45
N GLY A 214 2.65 8.78 21.89
CA GLY A 214 3.56 9.93 21.91
C GLY A 214 4.58 9.95 20.77
N SER A 215 4.59 8.99 19.86
CA SER A 215 5.43 9.01 18.65
C SER A 215 5.00 10.14 17.71
N ASN A 216 5.99 10.76 17.04
CA ASN A 216 5.75 11.85 16.10
C ASN A 216 6.21 11.43 14.70
N VAL A 217 5.47 11.88 13.69
CA VAL A 217 5.79 11.69 12.27
C VAL A 217 5.88 13.05 11.59
N SER A 218 6.88 13.23 10.73
CA SER A 218 7.03 14.40 9.86
C SER A 218 7.38 13.94 8.46
N LEU A 219 6.51 14.26 7.50
CA LEU A 219 6.68 13.89 6.10
C LEU A 219 6.76 15.17 5.27
N THR A 220 7.92 15.45 4.67
CA THR A 220 8.14 16.66 3.85
C THR A 220 8.36 16.29 2.39
N SER A 221 7.43 16.72 1.53
CA SER A 221 7.51 16.54 0.08
C SER A 221 7.81 17.85 -0.61
N TYR A 222 8.99 17.98 -1.19
CA TYR A 222 9.34 19.16 -1.97
C TYR A 222 8.58 19.19 -3.29
N PRO A 223 8.02 20.36 -3.72
CA PRO A 223 7.25 20.46 -4.95
C PRO A 223 8.11 20.30 -6.21
N ASN A 224 9.37 20.70 -6.13
CA ASN A 224 10.33 20.71 -7.24
C ASN A 224 11.59 19.89 -6.91
N GLY A 225 12.41 19.69 -7.95
CA GLY A 225 13.69 19.00 -7.79
C GLY A 225 13.56 17.48 -7.81
N ASN A 226 14.66 16.84 -7.43
CA ASN A 226 14.84 15.38 -7.40
C ASN A 226 15.58 14.94 -6.13
N SER A 227 15.38 15.65 -5.02
CA SER A 227 15.95 15.26 -3.73
C SER A 227 15.55 13.81 -3.42
N PRO A 228 16.50 12.92 -3.11
CA PRO A 228 16.22 11.54 -2.77
C PRO A 228 15.35 11.45 -1.51
N ILE A 229 14.59 10.37 -1.41
CA ILE A 229 13.83 10.10 -0.19
C ILE A 229 14.79 9.59 0.87
N ILE A 230 14.78 10.27 2.03
CA ILE A 230 15.52 9.87 3.23
C ILE A 230 14.49 9.59 4.32
N THR A 231 14.64 8.43 4.98
CA THR A 231 13.83 8.01 6.12
C THR A 231 14.69 7.98 7.37
N GLU A 232 14.31 8.74 8.38
CA GLU A 232 14.96 8.75 9.69
C GLU A 232 14.01 8.24 10.75
N ILE A 233 14.47 7.29 11.58
CA ILE A 233 13.73 6.77 12.72
C ILE A 233 14.62 6.87 13.95
N SER A 234 14.12 7.48 15.01
CA SER A 234 14.88 7.70 16.23
C SER A 234 14.05 7.38 17.47
N SER A 235 14.70 6.75 18.45
CA SER A 235 14.19 6.53 19.81
C SER A 235 15.27 6.83 20.83
N SER A 236 15.00 6.56 22.11
CA SER A 236 16.02 6.64 23.18
C SER A 236 17.11 5.57 23.01
N ASN A 237 16.85 4.47 22.27
CA ASN A 237 17.74 3.30 22.25
C ASN A 237 18.34 3.01 20.86
N ALA A 238 17.79 3.61 19.80
CA ALA A 238 18.27 3.39 18.44
C ALA A 238 18.04 4.60 17.55
N LYS A 239 18.88 4.71 16.51
CA LYS A 239 18.74 5.66 15.40
C LYS A 239 18.97 4.93 14.09
N TYR A 240 18.13 5.21 13.10
CA TYR A 240 18.18 4.65 11.76
C TYR A 240 18.08 5.78 10.73
N ILE A 241 18.92 5.73 9.71
CA ILE A 241 18.85 6.64 8.55
C ILE A 241 18.88 5.77 7.29
N GLY A 242 17.78 5.76 6.53
CA GLY A 242 17.63 5.00 5.29
C GLY A 242 17.80 5.88 4.05
N ARG A 243 18.65 5.45 3.12
CA ARG A 243 18.82 6.01 1.77
C ARG A 243 18.39 4.93 0.76
N GLU A 244 17.08 4.78 0.62
CA GLU A 244 16.48 3.67 -0.14
C GLU A 244 16.92 3.62 -1.60
N SER A 245 17.10 4.79 -2.24
CA SER A 245 17.56 4.87 -3.64
C SER A 245 18.99 4.33 -3.84
N GLU A 246 19.75 4.21 -2.76
CA GLU A 246 21.12 3.69 -2.77
C GLU A 246 21.20 2.26 -2.22
N GLY A 247 20.09 1.71 -1.74
CA GLY A 247 20.04 0.40 -1.09
C GLY A 247 20.80 0.33 0.24
N LYS A 248 21.00 1.48 0.90
CA LYS A 248 21.80 1.62 2.11
C LYS A 248 21.05 2.24 3.26
N ALA A 249 21.39 1.85 4.47
CA ALA A 249 20.99 2.53 5.68
C ALA A 249 22.11 2.49 6.74
N TRP A 250 21.98 3.36 7.72
CA TRP A 250 22.87 3.42 8.88
C TRP A 250 22.05 3.23 10.15
N LEU A 251 22.56 2.42 11.05
CA LEU A 251 21.97 2.11 12.34
C LEU A 251 22.98 2.39 13.46
N ALA A 252 22.54 3.09 14.50
CA ALA A 252 23.28 3.23 15.76
C ALA A 252 22.37 2.82 16.90
N LYS A 253 22.93 2.11 17.91
CA LYS A 253 22.18 1.63 19.06
C LYS A 253 22.90 1.97 20.37
N ALA A 254 22.14 2.11 21.45
CA ALA A 254 22.68 2.39 22.78
C ALA A 254 23.62 1.26 23.27
N ASP A 255 23.27 -0.01 22.99
CA ASP A 255 24.07 -1.19 23.35
C ASP A 255 25.42 -1.28 22.63
N SER A 256 25.57 -0.59 21.51
CA SER A 256 26.82 -0.47 20.75
C SER A 256 27.48 0.91 20.91
N ASN A 257 27.22 1.58 22.02
CA ASN A 257 27.75 2.91 22.34
C ASN A 257 27.55 3.94 21.23
N TRP A 258 26.40 3.86 20.53
CA TRP A 258 26.01 4.75 19.43
C TRP A 258 26.93 4.75 18.21
N GLN A 259 27.74 3.70 18.02
CA GLN A 259 28.56 3.56 16.82
C GLN A 259 27.66 3.25 15.62
N TRP A 260 27.84 4.03 14.55
CA TRP A 260 27.12 3.86 13.31
C TRP A 260 27.61 2.65 12.52
N GLN A 261 26.68 1.83 12.10
CA GLN A 261 26.91 0.67 11.23
C GLN A 261 26.15 0.85 9.94
N GLU A 262 26.80 0.71 8.79
CA GLU A 262 26.13 0.62 7.50
C GLU A 262 25.48 -0.75 7.37
N ILE A 263 24.20 -0.77 6.94
CA ILE A 263 23.42 -1.98 6.72
C ILE A 263 22.77 -1.92 5.33
N GLU A 264 22.52 -3.08 4.73
CA GLU A 264 21.77 -3.16 3.48
C GLU A 264 20.31 -2.74 3.70
N ALA A 265 19.80 -1.90 2.79
CA ALA A 265 18.44 -1.38 2.79
C ALA A 265 17.78 -1.47 1.41
N THR A 266 18.00 -2.56 0.72
CA THR A 266 17.40 -2.80 -0.59
C THR A 266 15.87 -2.90 -0.50
N ILE A 267 15.19 -2.09 -1.30
CA ILE A 267 13.73 -2.09 -1.42
C ILE A 267 13.32 -3.03 -2.57
N PRO A 268 12.72 -4.19 -2.27
CA PRO A 268 12.29 -5.11 -3.31
C PRO A 268 11.15 -4.51 -4.12
N PRO A 269 11.13 -4.70 -5.45
CA PRO A 269 10.02 -4.25 -6.29
C PRO A 269 8.75 -5.04 -5.98
N GLN A 270 7.58 -4.44 -6.27
CA GLN A 270 6.27 -5.09 -6.05
C GLN A 270 6.19 -6.47 -6.71
N SER A 271 6.84 -6.65 -7.87
CA SER A 271 6.92 -7.93 -8.56
C SER A 271 7.68 -9.05 -7.81
N LYS A 272 8.40 -8.75 -6.74
CA LYS A 272 8.98 -9.75 -5.82
C LYS A 272 8.15 -9.90 -4.55
N ILE A 273 7.62 -8.79 -4.03
CA ILE A 273 6.82 -8.79 -2.80
C ILE A 273 5.56 -9.64 -2.98
N THR A 274 4.84 -9.47 -4.09
CA THR A 274 3.58 -10.21 -4.35
C THR A 274 3.80 -11.71 -4.46
N THR A 275 4.93 -12.19 -4.98
CA THR A 275 5.27 -13.62 -5.00
C THR A 275 5.25 -14.20 -3.59
N LEU A 276 5.98 -13.59 -2.66
CA LEU A 276 6.07 -14.04 -1.26
C LEU A 276 4.73 -13.95 -0.53
N LEU A 277 3.98 -12.88 -0.77
CA LEU A 277 2.64 -12.70 -0.20
C LEU A 277 1.68 -13.79 -0.69
N THR A 278 1.64 -14.04 -1.99
CA THR A 278 0.79 -15.05 -2.60
C THR A 278 1.11 -16.45 -2.07
N GLU A 279 2.39 -16.80 -2.01
CA GLU A 279 2.84 -18.07 -1.46
C GLU A 279 2.42 -18.23 0.01
N SER A 280 2.65 -17.21 0.84
CA SER A 280 2.27 -17.25 2.25
C SER A 280 0.75 -17.37 2.44
N ILE A 281 -0.03 -16.59 1.70
CA ILE A 281 -1.49 -16.62 1.79
C ILE A 281 -2.05 -17.98 1.35
N LEU A 282 -1.61 -18.51 0.21
CA LEU A 282 -2.14 -19.76 -0.33
C LEU A 282 -1.73 -20.99 0.48
N ASN A 283 -0.56 -20.98 1.10
CA ASN A 283 -0.05 -22.10 1.91
C ASN A 283 -0.48 -22.02 3.37
N LYS A 284 -0.41 -20.81 3.97
CA LYS A 284 -0.57 -20.60 5.43
C LYS A 284 -1.88 -19.88 5.80
N GLY A 285 -2.59 -19.30 4.83
CA GLY A 285 -3.81 -18.53 5.07
C GLY A 285 -3.56 -17.17 5.74
N THR A 286 -2.34 -16.65 5.70
CA THR A 286 -1.96 -15.38 6.31
C THR A 286 -0.75 -14.74 5.62
N CYS A 287 -0.58 -13.45 5.83
CA CYS A 287 0.62 -12.68 5.49
C CYS A 287 0.79 -11.50 6.45
N ASN A 288 1.93 -10.81 6.37
CA ASN A 288 2.26 -9.69 7.25
C ASN A 288 1.76 -8.32 6.75
N LEU A 289 0.97 -8.25 5.69
CA LEU A 289 0.27 -7.02 5.32
C LEU A 289 -0.76 -6.63 6.39
N VAL A 290 -1.09 -5.35 6.44
CA VAL A 290 -2.13 -4.84 7.35
C VAL A 290 -3.50 -5.42 6.99
N GLU A 291 -4.25 -5.90 7.99
CA GLU A 291 -5.62 -6.36 7.79
C GLU A 291 -6.56 -5.17 7.51
N TYR A 292 -7.64 -5.43 6.78
CA TYR A 292 -8.59 -4.39 6.35
C TYR A 292 -9.10 -3.52 7.49
N LYS A 293 -9.44 -4.10 8.63
CA LYS A 293 -10.02 -3.38 9.79
C LYS A 293 -9.06 -2.32 10.34
N GLU A 294 -7.79 -2.67 10.50
CA GLU A 294 -6.74 -1.76 10.97
C GLU A 294 -6.41 -0.71 9.89
N SER A 295 -6.23 -1.16 8.66
CA SER A 295 -5.92 -0.27 7.53
C SER A 295 -7.03 0.76 7.29
N LYS A 296 -8.32 0.37 7.37
CA LYS A 296 -9.46 1.29 7.32
C LYS A 296 -9.33 2.42 8.33
N LYS A 297 -8.99 2.08 9.58
CA LYS A 297 -8.84 3.07 10.65
C LYS A 297 -7.70 4.05 10.33
N ILE A 298 -6.54 3.53 9.94
CA ILE A 298 -5.37 4.35 9.60
C ILE A 298 -5.69 5.25 8.38
N HIS A 299 -6.33 4.73 7.33
CA HIS A 299 -6.72 5.53 6.16
C HIS A 299 -7.64 6.69 6.52
N LEU A 300 -8.70 6.44 7.30
CA LEU A 300 -9.69 7.47 7.60
C LEU A 300 -9.12 8.59 8.47
N GLN A 301 -8.23 8.27 9.41
CA GLN A 301 -7.52 9.27 10.21
C GLN A 301 -6.62 10.18 9.36
N MET A 302 -6.10 9.68 8.23
CA MET A 302 -5.32 10.48 7.27
C MET A 302 -6.21 11.28 6.32
N LEU A 303 -7.19 10.63 5.72
CA LEU A 303 -7.94 11.19 4.58
C LEU A 303 -8.92 12.29 5.00
N GLU A 304 -9.53 12.19 6.18
CA GLU A 304 -10.48 13.21 6.65
C GLU A 304 -9.82 14.58 6.88
N PRO A 305 -8.69 14.69 7.60
CA PRO A 305 -7.98 15.95 7.73
C PRO A 305 -7.46 16.50 6.39
N LEU A 306 -6.95 15.65 5.52
CA LEU A 306 -6.48 16.07 4.18
C LEU A 306 -7.62 16.62 3.33
N ARG A 307 -8.81 15.99 3.34
CA ARG A 307 -9.99 16.51 2.65
C ARG A 307 -10.47 17.83 3.26
N SER A 308 -10.46 17.93 4.58
CA SER A 308 -10.82 19.17 5.29
C SER A 308 -9.89 20.33 4.92
N PHE A 309 -8.59 20.06 4.90
CA PHE A 309 -7.58 21.02 4.45
C PHE A 309 -7.79 21.45 2.99
N LEU A 310 -8.01 20.48 2.09
CA LEU A 310 -8.31 20.75 0.69
C LEU A 310 -9.54 21.65 0.54
N ASN A 311 -10.61 21.33 1.27
CA ASN A 311 -11.85 22.12 1.23
C ASN A 311 -11.71 23.53 1.82
N LYS A 312 -10.82 23.72 2.78
CA LYS A 312 -10.50 25.06 3.32
C LYS A 312 -9.78 25.91 2.29
N ASN A 313 -8.84 25.34 1.55
CA ASN A 313 -7.93 26.05 0.66
C ASN A 313 -8.32 25.99 -0.83
N SER A 314 -9.48 25.43 -1.17
CA SER A 314 -9.98 25.32 -2.54
C SER A 314 -11.36 25.94 -2.71
N LYS A 315 -11.59 26.61 -3.86
CA LYS A 315 -12.94 27.08 -4.25
C LYS A 315 -13.90 25.91 -4.48
N LYS A 316 -13.41 24.83 -5.09
CA LYS A 316 -14.16 23.59 -5.29
C LYS A 316 -14.24 22.84 -3.97
N LYS A 317 -15.45 22.41 -3.57
CA LYS A 317 -15.66 21.55 -2.40
C LYS A 317 -15.74 20.09 -2.82
N TYR A 318 -15.04 19.23 -2.08
CA TYR A 318 -14.96 17.79 -2.34
C TYR A 318 -15.73 17.03 -1.28
N SER A 319 -16.73 16.27 -1.68
CA SER A 319 -17.45 15.32 -0.82
C SER A 319 -16.73 13.97 -0.71
N SER A 320 -15.81 13.70 -1.62
CA SER A 320 -14.97 12.49 -1.68
C SER A 320 -13.49 12.85 -1.49
N TYR A 321 -12.65 11.83 -1.35
CA TYR A 321 -11.19 11.96 -1.30
C TYR A 321 -10.63 11.88 -2.73
N PRO A 322 -10.16 12.99 -3.32
CA PRO A 322 -9.64 12.98 -4.69
C PRO A 322 -8.18 12.47 -4.75
N PHE A 323 -7.91 11.37 -4.07
CA PHE A 323 -6.59 10.75 -3.93
C PHE A 323 -6.62 9.26 -4.36
N THR A 324 -5.50 8.72 -4.91
CA THR A 324 -5.45 7.31 -5.35
C THR A 324 -4.02 6.73 -5.35
#